data_0532bc1c75f67e511e0034ab670e6338
#
_entry.id   0532bc1c75f67e511e0034ab670e6338
#
_cell.length_a   1.000
_cell.length_b   1.000
_cell.length_c   1.000
_cell.angle_alpha   90.00
_cell.angle_beta   90.00
_cell.angle_gamma   90.00
#
_symmetry.space_group_name_H-M   'P 1'
#
loop_
_entity.id
_entity.type
_entity.pdbx_description
1 polymer ?
#
loop_
_entity_poly.entity_id
_entity_poly.type
_entity_poly.pdbx_seq_one_letter_code
_entity_poly.pdbx_strand_id
1 'polypeptide(L)'
;MAACPECPKSACPSPERYMRAYDCEAEHIYAVTLSSELSGSYNSALLGRDLIMEDHPDKKIHVFNSRSASIGESLIGMKIQECEEAGMSFEEVVSTVEHYIEGQHTFFILENLDTLRKNGRLSKVKALVASALKIKPVMGSTDDGNICQLDQARGMNRALIKLVEQVIEKTPDSAEKVLACLLYTSPSPRD
;
A
#
# COMPACT_ATOMS: atom_id res chain seq x y z
N MET A 1 -14.48 -21.97 -2.40
CA MET A 1 -13.05 -22.01 -1.98
C MET A 1 -12.86 -23.19 -1.05
N ALA A 2 -12.07 -24.18 -1.44
CA ALA A 2 -11.60 -25.19 -0.52
C ALA A 2 -10.83 -24.45 0.59
N ALA A 3 -11.21 -24.64 1.85
CA ALA A 3 -10.54 -24.05 2.97
C ALA A 3 -9.07 -24.51 2.96
N CYS A 4 -8.15 -23.63 2.61
CA CYS A 4 -6.73 -23.90 2.77
C CYS A 4 -6.49 -24.08 4.27
N PRO A 5 -6.12 -25.29 4.77
CA PRO A 5 -5.95 -25.52 6.20
C PRO A 5 -4.82 -24.68 6.79
N GLU A 6 -3.88 -24.24 5.97
CA GLU A 6 -2.79 -23.35 6.35
C GLU A 6 -3.05 -21.92 5.87
N CYS A 7 -2.77 -20.95 6.72
CA CYS A 7 -2.85 -19.55 6.34
C CYS A 7 -1.76 -19.25 5.29
N PRO A 8 -2.12 -18.70 4.12
CA PRO A 8 -1.13 -18.33 3.12
C PRO A 8 -0.14 -17.33 3.71
N LYS A 9 1.15 -17.56 3.47
CA LYS A 9 2.25 -16.70 3.88
C LYS A 9 2.85 -16.03 2.64
N SER A 10 3.30 -14.80 2.82
CA SER A 10 4.10 -14.07 1.84
C SER A 10 5.45 -13.72 2.42
N ALA A 11 6.46 -13.62 1.56
CA ALA A 11 7.78 -13.10 1.91
C ALA A 11 8.10 -11.92 1.00
N CYS A 12 8.81 -10.92 1.53
CA CYS A 12 9.35 -9.85 0.71
C CYS A 12 10.45 -10.39 -0.21
N PRO A 13 10.67 -9.79 -1.39
CA PRO A 13 11.84 -10.06 -2.20
C PRO A 13 13.13 -9.80 -1.42
N SER A 14 14.19 -10.55 -1.72
CA SER A 14 15.49 -10.31 -1.10
C SER A 14 16.17 -9.05 -1.70
N PRO A 15 17.15 -8.44 -1.00
CA PRO A 15 17.92 -7.32 -1.53
C PRO A 15 18.57 -7.62 -2.90
N GLU A 16 19.08 -8.85 -3.09
CA GLU A 16 19.70 -9.26 -4.36
C GLU A 16 18.69 -9.30 -5.52
N ARG A 17 17.40 -9.57 -5.26
CA ARG A 17 16.36 -9.49 -6.29
C ARG A 17 16.11 -8.05 -6.72
N TYR A 18 16.09 -7.12 -5.77
CA TYR A 18 15.98 -5.69 -6.07
C TYR A 18 17.21 -5.19 -6.80
N MET A 19 18.42 -5.52 -6.33
CA MET A 19 19.68 -5.18 -6.99
C MET A 19 19.68 -5.60 -8.48
N ARG A 20 19.28 -6.86 -8.76
CA ARG A 20 19.16 -7.34 -10.14
C ARG A 20 18.11 -6.60 -10.97
N ALA A 21 17.01 -6.15 -10.34
CA ALA A 21 16.00 -5.39 -11.04
C ALA A 21 16.46 -3.96 -11.36
N TYR A 22 17.33 -3.40 -10.54
CA TYR A 22 17.93 -2.09 -10.76
C TYR A 22 19.10 -2.14 -11.77
N ASP A 23 19.62 -3.33 -12.06
CA ASP A 23 20.66 -3.53 -13.06
C ASP A 23 20.06 -3.51 -14.48
N CYS A 24 19.72 -2.31 -14.94
CA CYS A 24 19.15 -2.04 -16.25
C CYS A 24 19.73 -0.73 -16.81
N GLU A 25 19.48 -0.47 -18.10
CA GLU A 25 19.99 0.71 -18.81
C GLU A 25 19.15 1.98 -18.59
N ALA A 26 18.08 1.92 -17.78
CA ALA A 26 17.25 3.08 -17.52
C ALA A 26 18.04 4.16 -16.77
N GLU A 27 17.84 5.41 -17.18
CA GLU A 27 18.45 6.59 -16.54
C GLU A 27 17.83 6.86 -15.17
N HIS A 28 16.50 6.77 -15.06
CA HIS A 28 15.75 6.93 -13.82
C HIS A 28 15.11 5.60 -13.41
N ILE A 29 15.31 5.20 -12.17
CA ILE A 29 14.77 3.96 -11.63
C ILE A 29 13.99 4.27 -10.35
N TYR A 30 12.72 3.89 -10.34
CA TYR A 30 11.82 4.09 -9.21
C TYR A 30 11.25 2.76 -8.73
N ALA A 31 11.40 2.47 -7.45
CA ALA A 31 10.78 1.32 -6.82
C ALA A 31 9.67 1.78 -5.87
N VAL A 32 8.46 1.32 -6.09
CA VAL A 32 7.34 1.54 -5.17
C VAL A 32 7.10 0.27 -4.39
N THR A 33 7.10 0.36 -3.07
CA THR A 33 6.93 -0.80 -2.19
C THR A 33 5.70 -0.65 -1.30
N LEU A 34 5.19 -1.77 -0.81
CA LEU A 34 4.27 -1.80 0.32
C LEU A 34 4.80 -0.94 1.47
N SER A 35 3.88 -0.42 2.28
CA SER A 35 4.24 0.26 3.54
C SER A 35 5.32 -0.52 4.30
N SER A 36 6.36 0.19 4.74
CA SER A 36 7.45 -0.36 5.57
C SER A 36 6.94 -0.94 6.89
N GLU A 37 5.76 -0.50 7.36
CA GLU A 37 5.11 -0.99 8.56
C GLU A 37 4.41 -2.36 8.35
N LEU A 38 4.17 -2.74 7.10
CA LEU A 38 3.48 -3.99 6.73
C LEU A 38 4.41 -5.04 6.15
N SER A 39 5.54 -4.63 5.57
CA SER A 39 6.45 -5.52 4.85
C SER A 39 7.89 -5.06 4.94
N GLY A 40 8.83 -6.00 4.98
CA GLY A 40 10.27 -5.73 4.83
C GLY A 40 10.70 -5.34 3.42
N SER A 41 9.77 -5.25 2.45
CA SER A 41 10.09 -4.95 1.05
C SER A 41 10.80 -3.61 0.87
N TYR A 42 10.38 -2.58 1.62
CA TYR A 42 11.03 -1.27 1.58
C TYR A 42 12.52 -1.36 1.99
N ASN A 43 12.82 -1.98 3.11
CA ASN A 43 14.19 -2.14 3.57
C ASN A 43 15.03 -3.01 2.63
N SER A 44 14.44 -4.09 2.08
CA SER A 44 15.11 -4.92 1.07
C SER A 44 15.41 -4.14 -0.20
N ALA A 45 14.49 -3.26 -0.65
CA ALA A 45 14.68 -2.43 -1.83
C ALA A 45 15.79 -1.38 -1.60
N LEU A 46 15.84 -0.76 -0.42
CA LEU A 46 16.93 0.15 -0.04
C LEU A 46 18.28 -0.55 -0.04
N LEU A 47 18.39 -1.72 0.60
CA LEU A 47 19.62 -2.50 0.60
C LEU A 47 20.04 -2.91 -0.81
N GLY A 48 19.09 -3.32 -1.66
CA GLY A 48 19.37 -3.66 -3.06
C GLY A 48 19.87 -2.46 -3.86
N ARG A 49 19.33 -1.26 -3.61
CA ARG A 49 19.83 -0.01 -4.17
C ARG A 49 21.27 0.28 -3.71
N ASP A 50 21.52 0.20 -2.43
CA ASP A 50 22.84 0.53 -1.86
C ASP A 50 23.91 -0.43 -2.41
N LEU A 51 23.59 -1.74 -2.55
CA LEU A 51 24.49 -2.73 -3.15
C LEU A 51 24.84 -2.42 -4.61
N ILE A 52 23.88 -2.06 -5.45
CA ILE A 52 24.20 -1.78 -6.86
C ILE A 52 24.93 -0.45 -7.02
N MET A 53 24.67 0.53 -6.15
CA MET A 53 25.37 1.83 -6.19
C MET A 53 26.84 1.76 -5.78
N GLU A 54 27.30 0.68 -5.13
CA GLU A 54 28.72 0.43 -4.88
C GLU A 54 29.49 0.27 -6.20
N ASP A 55 28.88 -0.43 -7.17
CA ASP A 55 29.49 -0.67 -8.51
C ASP A 55 29.08 0.38 -9.55
N HIS A 56 27.91 1.02 -9.36
CA HIS A 56 27.30 1.97 -10.29
C HIS A 56 26.83 3.26 -9.59
N PRO A 57 27.76 4.10 -9.10
CA PRO A 57 27.42 5.28 -8.29
C PRO A 57 26.63 6.36 -9.04
N ASP A 58 26.66 6.36 -10.37
CA ASP A 58 25.95 7.33 -11.20
C ASP A 58 24.49 6.98 -11.48
N LYS A 59 24.02 5.78 -11.08
CA LYS A 59 22.62 5.39 -11.26
C LYS A 59 21.70 6.23 -10.38
N LYS A 60 20.61 6.72 -10.98
CA LYS A 60 19.56 7.45 -10.26
C LYS A 60 18.46 6.47 -9.84
N ILE A 61 18.50 6.03 -8.59
CA ILE A 61 17.56 5.05 -8.03
C ILE A 61 16.88 5.63 -6.81
N HIS A 62 15.55 5.70 -6.80
CA HIS A 62 14.76 6.06 -5.63
C HIS A 62 13.77 4.97 -5.23
N VAL A 63 13.60 4.77 -3.92
CA VAL A 63 12.67 3.78 -3.36
C VAL A 63 11.60 4.53 -2.57
N PHE A 64 10.36 4.48 -3.05
CA PHE A 64 9.22 5.06 -2.38
C PHE A 64 8.61 4.08 -1.35
N ASN A 65 8.50 4.54 -0.11
CA ASN A 65 7.64 3.91 0.87
C ASN A 65 6.20 4.36 0.62
N SER A 66 5.36 3.50 0.06
CA SER A 66 3.99 3.90 -0.27
C SER A 66 3.13 4.31 0.93
N ARG A 67 3.51 3.92 2.14
CA ARG A 67 2.68 4.01 3.37
C ARG A 67 1.28 3.41 3.17
N SER A 68 1.14 2.57 2.15
CA SER A 68 -0.11 2.00 1.67
C SER A 68 0.08 0.55 1.23
N ALA A 69 -0.90 0.02 0.53
CA ALA A 69 -0.89 -1.29 -0.12
C ALA A 69 -1.82 -1.29 -1.33
N SER A 70 -1.63 -2.25 -2.25
CA SER A 70 -2.55 -2.52 -3.35
C SER A 70 -2.71 -1.31 -4.28
N ILE A 71 -3.93 -0.77 -4.42
CA ILE A 71 -4.23 0.32 -5.35
C ILE A 71 -3.45 1.60 -5.04
N GLY A 72 -3.07 1.83 -3.77
CA GLY A 72 -2.23 2.97 -3.38
C GLY A 72 -0.85 2.96 -4.04
N GLU A 73 -0.23 1.79 -4.16
CA GLU A 73 1.04 1.64 -4.89
C GLU A 73 0.87 1.94 -6.38
N SER A 74 -0.26 1.53 -6.98
CA SER A 74 -0.57 1.81 -8.39
C SER A 74 -0.74 3.32 -8.64
N LEU A 75 -1.41 4.05 -7.74
CA LEU A 75 -1.56 5.50 -7.85
C LEU A 75 -0.21 6.22 -7.80
N ILE A 76 0.71 5.77 -6.95
CA ILE A 76 2.08 6.31 -6.89
C ILE A 76 2.80 6.05 -8.21
N GLY A 77 2.72 4.83 -8.76
CA GLY A 77 3.30 4.51 -10.07
C GLY A 77 2.75 5.39 -11.19
N MET A 78 1.45 5.64 -11.21
CA MET A 78 0.82 6.56 -12.18
C MET A 78 1.31 8.00 -11.99
N LYS A 79 1.51 8.46 -10.75
CA LYS A 79 2.04 9.80 -10.48
C LYS A 79 3.49 9.95 -10.92
N ILE A 80 4.33 8.93 -10.75
CA ILE A 80 5.70 8.89 -11.28
C ILE A 80 5.66 9.03 -12.81
N GLN A 81 4.82 8.23 -13.47
CA GLN A 81 4.67 8.28 -14.92
C GLN A 81 4.25 9.68 -15.40
N GLU A 82 3.26 10.30 -14.77
CA GLU A 82 2.81 11.67 -15.08
C GLU A 82 3.96 12.69 -14.98
N CYS A 83 4.77 12.60 -13.91
CA CYS A 83 5.90 13.51 -13.72
C CYS A 83 6.99 13.31 -14.78
N GLU A 84 7.34 12.06 -15.11
CA GLU A 84 8.32 11.74 -16.16
C GLU A 84 7.83 12.20 -17.55
N GLU A 85 6.54 11.98 -17.87
CA GLU A 85 5.94 12.44 -19.13
C GLU A 85 5.90 13.97 -19.22
N ALA A 86 5.83 14.67 -18.08
CA ALA A 86 5.95 16.13 -18.02
C ALA A 86 7.40 16.63 -18.17
N GLY A 87 8.38 15.75 -18.27
CA GLY A 87 9.80 16.08 -18.43
C GLY A 87 10.47 16.64 -17.17
N MET A 88 9.96 16.27 -15.99
CA MET A 88 10.58 16.66 -14.72
C MET A 88 11.94 15.97 -14.54
N SER A 89 12.87 16.64 -13.87
CA SER A 89 14.13 16.02 -13.43
C SER A 89 13.87 14.93 -12.39
N PHE A 90 14.82 14.02 -12.21
CA PHE A 90 14.72 12.94 -11.21
C PHE A 90 14.39 13.48 -9.81
N GLU A 91 15.05 14.53 -9.39
CA GLU A 91 14.89 15.17 -8.09
C GLU A 91 13.50 15.81 -7.93
N GLU A 92 12.96 16.41 -9.00
CA GLU A 92 11.61 16.97 -9.03
C GLU A 92 10.55 15.87 -8.97
N VAL A 93 10.74 14.76 -9.70
CA VAL A 93 9.85 13.58 -9.62
C VAL A 93 9.83 13.05 -8.19
N VAL A 94 11.01 12.82 -7.59
CA VAL A 94 11.11 12.31 -6.20
C VAL A 94 10.37 13.23 -5.24
N SER A 95 10.64 14.53 -5.26
CA SER A 95 10.02 15.50 -4.35
C SER A 95 8.50 15.57 -4.54
N THR A 96 8.03 15.59 -5.79
CA THR A 96 6.60 15.66 -6.11
C THR A 96 5.84 14.40 -5.66
N VAL A 97 6.44 13.24 -5.87
CA VAL A 97 5.82 11.96 -5.52
C VAL A 97 5.85 11.71 -4.00
N GLU A 98 6.91 12.10 -3.29
CA GLU A 98 6.93 12.05 -1.81
C GLU A 98 5.80 12.92 -1.22
N HIS A 99 5.63 14.14 -1.73
CA HIS A 99 4.53 15.01 -1.32
C HIS A 99 3.14 14.43 -1.65
N TYR A 100 3.01 13.76 -2.81
CA TYR A 100 1.79 13.05 -3.18
C TYR A 100 1.46 11.93 -2.19
N ILE A 101 2.46 11.17 -1.75
CA ILE A 101 2.32 10.09 -0.75
C ILE A 101 1.82 10.63 0.59
N GLU A 102 2.27 11.80 1.01
CA GLU A 102 1.81 12.46 2.26
C GLU A 102 0.31 12.76 2.24
N GLY A 103 -0.24 13.10 1.07
CA GLY A 103 -1.67 13.37 0.90
C GLY A 103 -2.54 12.13 0.64
N GLN A 104 -1.93 10.92 0.58
CA GLN A 104 -2.65 9.69 0.24
C GLN A 104 -3.30 9.05 1.47
N HIS A 105 -4.57 8.71 1.36
CA HIS A 105 -5.32 7.98 2.39
C HIS A 105 -5.74 6.60 1.90
N THR A 106 -5.62 5.61 2.76
CA THR A 106 -6.04 4.23 2.48
C THR A 106 -7.23 3.87 3.37
N PHE A 107 -8.30 3.35 2.73
CA PHE A 107 -9.51 2.88 3.41
C PHE A 107 -9.88 1.50 2.90
N PHE A 108 -10.30 0.60 3.78
CA PHE A 108 -10.74 -0.73 3.37
C PHE A 108 -11.67 -1.40 4.38
N ILE A 109 -12.46 -2.35 3.87
CA ILE A 109 -13.24 -3.29 4.67
C ILE A 109 -12.94 -4.69 4.16
N LEU A 110 -12.71 -5.62 5.06
CA LEU A 110 -12.53 -7.02 4.75
C LEU A 110 -13.66 -7.85 5.37
N GLU A 111 -14.10 -8.85 4.63
CA GLU A 111 -15.06 -9.82 5.17
C GLU A 111 -14.50 -10.53 6.38
N ASN A 112 -13.22 -10.88 6.32
CA ASN A 112 -12.50 -11.61 7.35
C ASN A 112 -11.08 -11.03 7.51
N LEU A 113 -10.73 -10.71 8.74
CA LEU A 113 -9.41 -10.20 9.12
C LEU A 113 -8.43 -11.30 9.57
N ASP A 114 -8.84 -12.56 9.53
CA ASP A 114 -8.04 -13.67 10.07
C ASP A 114 -6.68 -13.81 9.40
N THR A 115 -6.59 -13.58 8.09
CA THR A 115 -5.32 -13.61 7.36
C THR A 115 -4.36 -12.53 7.85
N LEU A 116 -4.83 -11.29 8.00
CA LEU A 116 -4.01 -10.19 8.54
C LEU A 116 -3.57 -10.46 9.99
N ARG A 117 -4.49 -10.99 10.81
CA ARG A 117 -4.22 -11.33 12.20
C ARG A 117 -3.18 -12.45 12.31
N LYS A 118 -3.36 -13.56 11.59
CA LYS A 118 -2.45 -14.72 11.59
C LYS A 118 -1.06 -14.37 11.07
N ASN A 119 -0.95 -13.40 10.17
CA ASN A 119 0.31 -12.87 9.65
C ASN A 119 0.89 -11.71 10.48
N GLY A 120 0.30 -11.37 11.63
CA GLY A 120 0.82 -10.35 12.55
C GLY A 120 0.66 -8.90 12.10
N ARG A 121 -0.06 -8.61 11.00
CA ARG A 121 -0.27 -7.25 10.47
C ARG A 121 -1.31 -6.44 11.22
N LEU A 122 -2.00 -7.06 12.19
CA LEU A 122 -2.95 -6.39 13.09
C LEU A 122 -2.45 -6.27 14.53
N SER A 123 -1.19 -6.59 14.80
CA SER A 123 -0.63 -6.59 16.16
C SER A 123 -0.67 -5.21 16.84
N LYS A 124 -0.60 -4.14 16.08
CA LYS A 124 -0.69 -2.75 16.55
C LYS A 124 -2.13 -2.23 16.68
N VAL A 125 -3.13 -2.98 16.18
CA VAL A 125 -4.54 -2.58 16.27
C VAL A 125 -5.07 -2.97 17.63
N LYS A 126 -5.18 -2.00 18.55
CA LYS A 126 -5.72 -2.18 19.90
C LYS A 126 -7.19 -2.63 19.81
N ALA A 127 -7.49 -3.75 20.47
CA ALA A 127 -8.85 -4.23 20.74
C ALA A 127 -9.78 -4.35 19.52
N LEU A 128 -9.34 -5.04 18.47
CA LEU A 128 -10.30 -5.58 17.52
C LEU A 128 -11.19 -6.56 18.28
N VAL A 129 -12.39 -6.11 18.66
CA VAL A 129 -13.42 -6.96 19.25
C VAL A 129 -13.95 -7.88 18.15
N ALA A 130 -13.13 -8.87 17.80
CA ALA A 130 -13.37 -9.80 16.70
C ALA A 130 -14.44 -10.86 17.03
N SER A 131 -15.14 -10.75 18.17
CA SER A 131 -16.02 -11.82 18.64
C SER A 131 -17.52 -11.50 18.58
N ALA A 132 -17.91 -10.28 18.21
CA ALA A 132 -19.33 -9.97 18.07
C ALA A 132 -19.81 -10.35 16.65
N LEU A 133 -20.69 -11.33 16.58
CA LEU A 133 -21.33 -11.83 15.35
C LEU A 133 -21.77 -10.66 14.45
N LYS A 134 -21.29 -10.60 13.21
CA LYS A 134 -21.66 -9.62 12.16
C LYS A 134 -21.10 -8.21 12.31
N ILE A 135 -20.17 -7.91 13.22
CA ILE A 135 -19.47 -6.62 13.21
C ILE A 135 -18.40 -6.64 12.13
N LYS A 136 -18.40 -5.60 11.28
CA LYS A 136 -17.42 -5.35 10.24
C LYS A 136 -16.64 -4.08 10.61
N PRO A 137 -15.33 -4.17 10.89
CA PRO A 137 -14.52 -3.00 11.13
C PRO A 137 -14.28 -2.25 9.81
N VAL A 138 -14.32 -0.93 9.88
CA VAL A 138 -13.85 -0.01 8.84
C VAL A 138 -12.40 0.31 9.16
N MET A 139 -11.52 -0.02 8.26
CA MET A 139 -10.08 0.05 8.44
C MET A 139 -9.48 1.14 7.56
N GLY A 140 -8.33 1.61 7.95
CA GLY A 140 -7.54 2.55 7.17
C GLY A 140 -6.06 2.45 7.52
N SER A 141 -5.29 3.42 7.04
CA SER A 141 -3.89 3.60 7.43
C SER A 141 -3.71 4.84 8.30
N THR A 142 -2.70 4.79 9.16
CA THR A 142 -2.13 6.00 9.79
C THR A 142 -1.21 6.69 8.78
N ASP A 143 -0.76 7.91 9.08
CA ASP A 143 0.18 8.66 8.26
C ASP A 143 1.53 7.93 8.07
N ASP A 144 1.92 7.09 9.04
CA ASP A 144 3.10 6.22 8.95
C ASP A 144 2.88 4.94 8.12
N GLY A 145 1.65 4.68 7.68
CA GLY A 145 1.30 3.46 6.91
C GLY A 145 1.01 2.22 7.76
N ASN A 146 0.74 2.37 9.08
CA ASN A 146 0.23 1.26 9.90
C ASN A 146 -1.28 1.06 9.66
N ILE A 147 -1.74 -0.19 9.72
CA ILE A 147 -3.17 -0.47 9.72
C ILE A 147 -3.80 0.03 11.02
N CYS A 148 -4.92 0.76 10.91
CA CYS A 148 -5.72 1.20 12.04
C CYS A 148 -7.21 0.94 11.81
N GLN A 149 -7.97 0.85 12.90
CA GLN A 149 -9.42 0.82 12.83
C GLN A 149 -9.95 2.25 12.94
N LEU A 150 -10.75 2.66 11.98
CA LEU A 150 -11.38 3.98 11.92
C LEU A 150 -12.78 3.95 12.54
N ASP A 151 -13.56 2.93 12.20
CA ASP A 151 -14.93 2.77 12.68
C ASP A 151 -15.35 1.29 12.65
N GLN A 152 -16.61 1.00 12.96
CA GLN A 152 -17.19 -0.34 12.84
C GLN A 152 -18.71 -0.27 12.65
N ALA A 153 -19.28 -1.28 11.99
CA ALA A 153 -20.72 -1.37 11.83
C ALA A 153 -21.20 -2.83 11.82
N ARG A 154 -22.49 -3.01 12.08
CA ARG A 154 -23.13 -4.33 11.95
C ARG A 154 -23.56 -4.57 10.51
N GLY A 155 -22.90 -5.52 9.86
CA GLY A 155 -23.14 -5.90 8.45
C GLY A 155 -22.39 -5.02 7.45
N MET A 156 -22.19 -5.57 6.24
CA MET A 156 -21.37 -4.98 5.20
C MET A 156 -21.92 -3.64 4.69
N ASN A 157 -23.22 -3.56 4.43
CA ASN A 157 -23.81 -2.33 3.87
C ASN A 157 -23.62 -1.10 4.77
N ARG A 158 -23.81 -1.27 6.10
CA ARG A 158 -23.57 -0.18 7.04
C ARG A 158 -22.09 0.16 7.18
N ALA A 159 -21.21 -0.83 7.08
CA ALA A 159 -19.77 -0.61 7.10
C ALA A 159 -19.31 0.19 5.87
N LEU A 160 -19.87 -0.11 4.69
CA LEU A 160 -19.60 0.66 3.46
C LEU A 160 -20.06 2.12 3.58
N ILE A 161 -21.24 2.38 4.16
CA ILE A 161 -21.70 3.75 4.41
C ILE A 161 -20.69 4.49 5.30
N LYS A 162 -20.28 3.87 6.41
CA LYS A 162 -19.29 4.46 7.32
C LYS A 162 -17.91 4.66 6.67
N LEU A 163 -17.51 3.76 5.77
CA LEU A 163 -16.28 3.95 4.99
C LEU A 163 -16.37 5.21 4.12
N VAL A 164 -17.50 5.42 3.44
CA VAL A 164 -17.71 6.62 2.62
C VAL A 164 -17.72 7.89 3.50
N GLU A 165 -18.33 7.84 4.68
CA GLU A 165 -18.29 8.94 5.66
C GLU A 165 -16.85 9.27 6.06
N GLN A 166 -16.00 8.25 6.32
CA GLN A 166 -14.58 8.44 6.63
C GLN A 166 -13.80 9.04 5.44
N VAL A 167 -14.10 8.61 4.20
CA VAL A 167 -13.49 9.20 3.01
C VAL A 167 -13.83 10.69 2.91
N ILE A 168 -15.10 11.06 3.05
CA ILE A 168 -15.57 12.46 2.96
C ILE A 168 -14.92 13.31 4.07
N GLU A 169 -14.87 12.80 5.31
CA GLU A 169 -14.27 13.49 6.45
C GLU A 169 -12.77 13.76 6.25
N LYS A 170 -12.04 12.77 5.73
CA LYS A 170 -10.59 12.84 5.54
C LYS A 170 -10.15 13.57 4.27
N THR A 171 -11.07 13.81 3.34
CA THR A 171 -10.79 14.45 2.06
C THR A 171 -11.73 15.64 1.80
N PRO A 172 -11.67 16.71 2.62
CA PRO A 172 -12.60 17.83 2.54
C PRO A 172 -12.51 18.57 1.18
N ASP A 173 -11.34 18.61 0.55
CA ASP A 173 -11.08 19.28 -0.74
C ASP A 173 -11.09 18.26 -1.89
N SER A 174 -12.14 17.45 -1.96
CA SER A 174 -12.23 16.33 -2.90
C SER A 174 -12.24 16.69 -4.39
N ALA A 175 -12.45 17.96 -4.74
CA ALA A 175 -12.49 18.42 -6.14
C ALA A 175 -11.16 18.19 -6.91
N GLU A 176 -10.04 18.13 -6.19
CA GLU A 176 -8.70 17.89 -6.75
C GLU A 176 -8.13 16.50 -6.40
N LYS A 177 -8.95 15.60 -5.84
CA LYS A 177 -8.51 14.29 -5.39
C LYS A 177 -8.84 13.19 -6.39
N VAL A 178 -7.94 12.21 -6.49
CA VAL A 178 -8.19 10.97 -7.24
C VAL A 178 -8.67 9.90 -6.27
N LEU A 179 -9.84 9.33 -6.54
CA LEU A 179 -10.36 8.16 -5.85
C LEU A 179 -10.16 6.92 -6.71
N ALA A 180 -9.31 6.00 -6.24
CA ALA A 180 -9.17 4.70 -6.85
C ALA A 180 -9.74 3.63 -5.92
N CYS A 181 -10.58 2.75 -6.46
CA CYS A 181 -11.24 1.68 -5.71
C CYS A 181 -10.95 0.32 -6.33
N LEU A 182 -10.52 -0.62 -5.49
CA LEU A 182 -10.40 -2.02 -5.86
C LEU A 182 -11.46 -2.81 -5.10
N LEU A 183 -12.42 -3.37 -5.83
CA LEU A 183 -13.54 -4.11 -5.26
C LEU A 183 -13.46 -5.60 -5.62
N TYR A 184 -13.22 -6.44 -4.62
CA TYR A 184 -13.32 -7.91 -4.74
C TYR A 184 -14.66 -8.37 -4.17
N THR A 185 -15.68 -8.45 -5.01
CA THR A 185 -17.06 -8.77 -4.58
C THR A 185 -17.53 -10.14 -4.95
N SER A 186 -16.83 -10.88 -5.79
CA SER A 186 -17.26 -12.20 -6.27
C SER A 186 -16.08 -13.13 -6.42
N PRO A 187 -16.30 -14.46 -6.21
CA PRO A 187 -15.42 -15.44 -6.80
C PRO A 187 -15.31 -15.16 -8.30
N SER A 188 -14.13 -15.31 -8.86
CA SER A 188 -13.90 -15.18 -10.29
C SER A 188 -14.90 -16.07 -11.06
N PRO A 189 -15.45 -15.61 -12.20
CA PRO A 189 -16.29 -16.45 -13.03
C PRO A 189 -15.58 -17.72 -13.56
N ARG A 190 -14.34 -17.93 -13.19
CA ARG A 190 -13.51 -19.07 -13.57
C ARG A 190 -13.28 -20.08 -12.42
N ASP A 191 -13.89 -19.86 -11.26
CA ASP A 191 -13.81 -20.78 -10.11
C ASP A 191 -15.03 -21.71 -10.06
#